data_c2358f57f2302003c6d78d2ca486fe3b
#
_entry.id   c2358f57f2302003c6d78d2ca486fe3b
#
_cell.length_a   1.000
_cell.length_b   1.000
_cell.length_c   1.000
_cell.angle_alpha   90.00
_cell.angle_beta   90.00
_cell.angle_gamma   90.00
#
_symmetry.space_group_name_H-M   'P 1'
#
loop_
_entity.id
_entity.type
_entity.pdbx_description
1 polymer ?
#
loop_
_entity_poly.entity_id
_entity_poly.type
_entity_poly.pdbx_seq_one_letter_code
_entity_poly.pdbx_strand_id
1 'polypeptide(L)'
;MNTQAVLAVFKRNLAAYFGSPSGYVFICAFLLSSGLAAFWPQEFFDSNLANLDQLNRYLPLILLGFIPAITMSIWADEKRQGTDELLLTLPGSDFDVVIGKYLGAVAIFSVSLVISLIANYYVLSQLGNPDFGLLVSTYLGYWFVGLSMIAIGMVASFLTANLTVAFVLGVAFNSPLALLQDSEWAIAANFLDFSRGTISTSGMIFFIGLAVTMLYLSSILIGRRHWVGSPQGKNKFFHFSVRVVATLVTAFALTQYFRNHDIVRLDATAEQLSSLSEGSIDLLGQLNSQVEIDAFISPTDSIPEQYVQTRINLLTALREIDRETKLVSVKIHVITPEDNASATAEKYGVINQNGVTPPLFVMEGGRMVPWQKDLYMGIVCKGDKGQQTIPFLFKGLPVEYEIVRTINSVSGSHKKKTLGVFATDAPVLGTAGMGIMGFNLGGGTPAWEFFTELNKQYDVQEVTGGELSPEDYDALVVVQPSTLDNEKMDDLVAAIKSGIPTAIFEDPLPLIQGSVTGTYEPRRNNNSGPDQGGSAPEKGDLKKLWDLLQVNFNLDPFERLEKIQTELSSLKQNATRTLAPARGRFPEVGTFFLNLDNLIKKASEYEARLKSNSSLSQNDWNS
;
A
#
# COMPACT_ATOMS: atom_id res chain seq x y z
N MET A 1 22.89 34.75 21.71
CA MET A 1 23.50 33.44 21.47
C MET A 1 24.93 33.65 20.98
N ASN A 2 25.91 33.18 21.72
CA ASN A 2 27.32 33.28 21.31
C ASN A 2 27.70 32.01 20.52
N THR A 3 27.73 32.11 19.19
CA THR A 3 28.01 30.99 18.28
C THR A 3 29.39 30.37 18.52
N GLN A 4 30.37 31.14 18.93
CA GLN A 4 31.73 30.65 19.24
C GLN A 4 31.73 29.78 20.51
N ALA A 5 30.98 30.16 21.55
CA ALA A 5 30.83 29.37 22.75
C ALA A 5 30.10 28.04 22.47
N VAL A 6 29.01 28.10 21.72
CA VAL A 6 28.26 26.90 21.28
C VAL A 6 29.18 25.94 20.52
N LEU A 7 29.93 26.47 19.52
CA LEU A 7 30.83 25.65 18.71
C LEU A 7 31.98 25.04 19.53
N ALA A 8 32.53 25.77 20.49
CA ALA A 8 33.59 25.29 21.37
C ALA A 8 33.10 24.11 22.25
N VAL A 9 31.92 24.26 22.87
CA VAL A 9 31.29 23.21 23.69
C VAL A 9 30.94 22.01 22.82
N PHE A 10 30.36 22.22 21.64
CA PHE A 10 30.06 21.17 20.67
C PHE A 10 31.30 20.34 20.29
N LYS A 11 32.37 21.01 19.83
CA LYS A 11 33.62 20.33 19.43
C LYS A 11 34.23 19.57 20.58
N ARG A 12 34.23 20.11 21.79
CA ARG A 12 34.75 19.44 22.99
C ARG A 12 33.97 18.14 23.26
N ASN A 13 32.64 18.20 23.26
CA ASN A 13 31.81 17.01 23.53
C ASN A 13 31.96 15.95 22.41
N LEU A 14 31.96 16.40 21.15
CA LEU A 14 32.15 15.49 20.01
C LEU A 14 33.51 14.78 20.09
N ALA A 15 34.59 15.53 20.39
CA ALA A 15 35.92 14.95 20.57
C ALA A 15 36.00 13.99 21.75
N ALA A 16 35.28 14.25 22.85
CA ALA A 16 35.22 13.34 23.99
C ALA A 16 34.57 11.98 23.63
N TYR A 17 33.54 11.98 22.81
CA TYR A 17 32.88 10.76 22.37
C TYR A 17 33.74 9.93 21.42
N PHE A 18 34.30 10.57 20.39
CA PHE A 18 35.13 9.86 19.39
C PHE A 18 36.57 9.60 19.89
N GLY A 19 37.01 10.30 20.91
CA GLY A 19 38.30 10.04 21.58
C GLY A 19 38.27 8.87 22.54
N SER A 20 37.10 8.31 22.86
CA SER A 20 36.94 7.18 23.75
C SER A 20 36.43 5.93 23.01
N PRO A 21 36.85 4.72 23.42
CA PRO A 21 36.31 3.49 22.84
C PRO A 21 34.80 3.33 23.00
N SER A 22 34.18 3.98 23.99
CA SER A 22 32.75 3.88 24.28
C SER A 22 31.88 4.40 23.14
N GLY A 23 32.29 5.45 22.42
CA GLY A 23 31.57 5.97 21.27
C GLY A 23 31.48 4.97 20.12
N TYR A 24 32.57 4.27 19.81
CA TYR A 24 32.60 3.25 18.78
C TYR A 24 31.77 2.01 19.16
N VAL A 25 31.87 1.56 20.41
CA VAL A 25 31.06 0.46 20.94
C VAL A 25 29.58 0.79 20.83
N PHE A 26 29.21 2.04 21.12
CA PHE A 26 27.83 2.53 20.97
C PHE A 26 27.35 2.42 19.50
N ILE A 27 28.14 2.92 18.54
CA ILE A 27 27.79 2.88 17.11
C ILE A 27 27.65 1.41 16.66
N CYS A 28 28.60 0.55 17.01
CA CYS A 28 28.54 -0.88 16.65
C CYS A 28 27.32 -1.58 17.26
N ALA A 29 27.02 -1.32 18.54
CA ALA A 29 25.88 -1.91 19.22
C ALA A 29 24.54 -1.41 18.63
N PHE A 30 24.45 -0.13 18.28
CA PHE A 30 23.29 0.44 17.59
C PHE A 30 23.08 -0.20 16.20
N LEU A 31 24.16 -0.31 15.42
CA LEU A 31 24.12 -0.92 14.09
C LEU A 31 23.66 -2.39 14.17
N LEU A 32 24.23 -3.16 15.11
CA LEU A 32 23.85 -4.56 15.33
C LEU A 32 22.38 -4.68 15.74
N SER A 33 21.92 -3.85 16.70
CA SER A 33 20.54 -3.88 17.18
C SER A 33 19.55 -3.49 16.09
N SER A 34 19.86 -2.46 15.29
CA SER A 34 19.00 -2.04 14.17
C SER A 34 18.92 -3.11 13.08
N GLY A 35 20.04 -3.75 12.73
CA GLY A 35 20.06 -4.84 11.76
C GLY A 35 19.31 -6.08 12.24
N LEU A 36 19.50 -6.48 13.51
CA LEU A 36 18.74 -7.58 14.10
C LEU A 36 17.23 -7.27 14.12
N ALA A 37 16.83 -6.07 14.50
CA ALA A 37 15.42 -5.68 14.53
C ALA A 37 14.80 -5.64 13.14
N ALA A 38 15.57 -5.27 12.11
CA ALA A 38 15.09 -5.21 10.74
C ALA A 38 14.92 -6.59 10.11
N PHE A 39 15.86 -7.53 10.32
CA PHE A 39 15.98 -8.74 9.50
C PHE A 39 15.84 -10.06 10.28
N TRP A 40 15.83 -10.03 11.62
CA TRP A 40 15.65 -11.24 12.43
C TRP A 40 14.20 -11.74 12.49
N PRO A 41 13.15 -10.85 12.58
CA PRO A 41 11.77 -11.30 12.65
C PRO A 41 11.37 -12.09 11.40
N GLN A 42 10.68 -13.22 11.58
CA GLN A 42 10.23 -14.06 10.47
C GLN A 42 9.24 -13.33 9.58
N GLU A 43 8.47 -12.41 10.15
CA GLU A 43 7.49 -11.55 9.45
C GLU A 43 8.13 -10.73 8.32
N PHE A 44 9.44 -10.41 8.40
CA PHE A 44 10.15 -9.75 7.32
C PHE A 44 10.18 -10.62 6.05
N PHE A 45 10.49 -11.92 6.19
CA PHE A 45 10.53 -12.86 5.08
C PHE A 45 9.14 -13.27 4.61
N ASP A 46 8.18 -13.39 5.52
CA ASP A 46 6.80 -13.76 5.21
C ASP A 46 6.08 -12.66 4.42
N SER A 47 6.40 -11.38 4.68
CA SER A 47 5.84 -10.25 3.95
C SER A 47 6.38 -10.12 2.52
N ASN A 48 7.57 -10.64 2.25
CA ASN A 48 8.28 -10.53 0.97
C ASN A 48 8.39 -9.09 0.44
N LEU A 49 8.59 -8.13 1.35
CA LEU A 49 8.70 -6.71 1.04
C LEU A 49 10.09 -6.20 1.46
N ALA A 50 10.78 -5.51 0.54
CA ALA A 50 12.09 -4.90 0.82
C ALA A 50 11.93 -3.53 1.53
N ASN A 51 11.38 -3.55 2.74
CA ASN A 51 11.13 -2.36 3.56
C ASN A 51 11.69 -2.52 5.00
N LEU A 52 11.50 -1.50 5.84
CA LEU A 52 11.96 -1.47 7.23
C LEU A 52 10.80 -1.53 8.26
N ASP A 53 9.65 -2.10 7.91
CA ASP A 53 8.48 -2.12 8.79
C ASP A 53 8.78 -2.80 10.14
N GLN A 54 9.58 -3.86 10.13
CA GLN A 54 9.99 -4.53 11.37
C GLN A 54 10.87 -3.62 12.24
N LEU A 55 11.82 -2.90 11.62
CA LEU A 55 12.63 -1.92 12.35
C LEU A 55 11.75 -0.79 12.93
N ASN A 56 10.77 -0.30 12.17
CA ASN A 56 9.83 0.73 12.63
C ASN A 56 9.11 0.32 13.92
N ARG A 57 8.71 -0.94 14.02
CA ARG A 57 8.05 -1.51 15.20
C ARG A 57 8.96 -1.54 16.44
N TYR A 58 10.22 -1.92 16.28
CA TYR A 58 11.15 -2.12 17.41
C TYR A 58 12.00 -0.89 17.73
N LEU A 59 12.09 0.10 16.81
CA LEU A 59 12.95 1.25 16.99
C LEU A 59 12.68 2.05 18.28
N PRO A 60 11.44 2.35 18.69
CA PRO A 60 11.19 3.07 19.93
C PRO A 60 11.80 2.38 21.16
N LEU A 61 11.78 1.04 21.19
CA LEU A 61 12.39 0.25 22.26
C LEU A 61 13.91 0.28 22.20
N ILE A 62 14.50 0.20 21.00
CA ILE A 62 15.94 0.34 20.80
C ILE A 62 16.38 1.72 21.30
N LEU A 63 15.72 2.79 20.86
CA LEU A 63 16.05 4.15 21.26
C LEU A 63 15.86 4.38 22.77
N LEU A 64 14.91 3.69 23.41
CA LEU A 64 14.68 3.77 24.85
C LEU A 64 15.89 3.28 25.66
N GLY A 65 16.70 2.37 25.11
CA GLY A 65 17.97 1.95 25.69
C GLY A 65 19.16 2.83 25.28
N PHE A 66 19.25 3.14 23.99
CA PHE A 66 20.42 3.80 23.41
C PHE A 66 20.48 5.31 23.68
N ILE A 67 19.37 6.04 23.65
CA ILE A 67 19.37 7.48 23.90
C ILE A 67 19.78 7.80 25.36
N PRO A 68 19.24 7.13 26.40
CA PRO A 68 19.72 7.34 27.76
C PRO A 68 21.22 7.00 27.94
N ALA A 69 21.74 6.00 27.21
CA ALA A 69 23.17 5.69 27.25
C ALA A 69 24.07 6.82 26.71
N ILE A 70 23.63 7.52 25.66
CA ILE A 70 24.33 8.73 25.16
C ILE A 70 24.19 9.88 26.16
N THR A 71 22.97 10.08 26.66
CA THR A 71 22.63 11.32 27.40
C THR A 71 23.05 11.28 28.86
N MET A 72 23.21 10.08 29.46
CA MET A 72 23.56 9.94 30.89
C MET A 72 24.82 10.71 31.28
N SER A 73 25.83 10.77 30.41
CA SER A 73 27.11 11.43 30.69
C SER A 73 27.10 12.94 30.49
N ILE A 74 26.09 13.50 29.79
CA ILE A 74 26.10 14.92 29.37
C ILE A 74 26.27 15.90 30.54
N TRP A 75 25.54 15.65 31.64
CA TRP A 75 25.60 16.48 32.85
C TRP A 75 26.04 15.70 34.09
N ALA A 76 25.66 14.43 34.23
CA ALA A 76 25.96 13.67 35.43
C ALA A 76 27.46 13.41 35.61
N ASP A 77 28.20 13.26 34.51
CA ASP A 77 29.67 13.07 34.60
C ASP A 77 30.38 14.39 34.96
N GLU A 78 29.95 15.52 34.37
CA GLU A 78 30.48 16.85 34.73
C GLU A 78 30.21 17.16 36.21
N LYS A 79 29.02 16.89 36.72
CA LYS A 79 28.67 17.08 38.13
C LYS A 79 29.48 16.14 39.05
N ARG A 80 29.73 14.91 38.64
CA ARG A 80 30.53 13.95 39.37
C ARG A 80 31.99 14.43 39.49
N GLN A 81 32.50 15.08 38.44
CA GLN A 81 33.87 15.59 38.40
C GLN A 81 34.01 17.02 38.97
N GLY A 82 32.90 17.72 39.26
CA GLY A 82 32.89 19.11 39.70
C GLY A 82 33.29 20.11 38.61
N THR A 83 33.25 19.68 37.34
CA THR A 83 33.64 20.53 36.19
C THR A 83 32.48 21.37 35.65
N ASP A 84 31.25 21.10 36.10
CA ASP A 84 30.05 21.84 35.70
C ASP A 84 30.08 23.30 36.12
N GLU A 85 30.68 23.62 37.28
CA GLU A 85 30.87 25.02 37.72
C GLU A 85 31.84 25.78 36.82
N LEU A 86 32.96 25.15 36.44
CA LEU A 86 33.94 25.76 35.53
C LEU A 86 33.34 26.01 34.14
N LEU A 87 32.55 25.07 33.64
CA LEU A 87 31.89 25.18 32.34
C LEU A 87 30.93 26.38 32.30
N LEU A 88 30.26 26.65 33.40
CA LEU A 88 29.26 27.71 33.50
C LEU A 88 29.83 29.07 33.89
N THR A 89 31.16 29.18 34.15
CA THR A 89 31.89 30.46 34.25
C THR A 89 32.44 30.94 32.91
N LEU A 90 32.29 30.18 31.84
CA LEU A 90 32.68 30.59 30.48
C LEU A 90 31.89 31.84 30.04
N PRO A 91 32.51 32.72 29.23
CA PRO A 91 31.84 33.91 28.70
C PRO A 91 30.77 33.51 27.66
N GLY A 92 29.57 33.19 28.11
CA GLY A 92 28.40 32.76 27.32
C GLY A 92 27.17 32.67 28.20
N SER A 93 26.02 32.49 27.59
CA SER A 93 24.79 32.19 28.33
C SER A 93 24.70 30.72 28.70
N ASP A 94 24.01 30.39 29.79
CA ASP A 94 23.69 28.99 30.14
C ASP A 94 23.05 28.22 28.98
N PHE A 95 22.26 28.91 28.18
CA PHE A 95 21.61 28.37 27.00
C PHE A 95 22.60 27.97 25.88
N ASP A 96 23.70 28.75 25.70
CA ASP A 96 24.75 28.43 24.72
C ASP A 96 25.43 27.07 25.06
N VAL A 97 25.64 26.84 26.37
CA VAL A 97 26.21 25.55 26.88
C VAL A 97 25.25 24.41 26.68
N VAL A 98 23.96 24.61 26.99
CA VAL A 98 22.89 23.58 26.78
C VAL A 98 22.85 23.15 25.32
N ILE A 99 22.77 24.12 24.41
CA ILE A 99 22.72 23.83 22.97
C ILE A 99 24.00 23.15 22.49
N GLY A 100 25.19 23.62 22.93
CA GLY A 100 26.44 22.99 22.52
C GLY A 100 26.54 21.51 22.92
N LYS A 101 26.11 21.18 24.13
CA LYS A 101 26.05 19.78 24.64
C LYS A 101 25.00 18.96 23.89
N TYR A 102 23.82 19.53 23.68
CA TYR A 102 22.75 18.88 22.93
C TYR A 102 23.19 18.52 21.51
N LEU A 103 23.75 19.47 20.78
CA LEU A 103 24.25 19.26 19.42
C LEU A 103 25.36 18.18 19.37
N GLY A 104 26.21 18.10 20.42
CA GLY A 104 27.20 17.03 20.54
C GLY A 104 26.57 15.64 20.59
N ALA A 105 25.52 15.45 21.38
CA ALA A 105 24.77 14.20 21.46
C ALA A 105 24.01 13.89 20.16
N VAL A 106 23.38 14.90 19.57
CA VAL A 106 22.68 14.78 18.28
C VAL A 106 23.66 14.36 17.18
N ALA A 107 24.87 14.91 17.14
CA ALA A 107 25.84 14.57 16.11
C ALA A 107 26.24 13.08 16.15
N ILE A 108 26.45 12.51 17.33
CA ILE A 108 26.78 11.09 17.51
C ILE A 108 25.63 10.22 17.06
N PHE A 109 24.43 10.54 17.50
CA PHE A 109 23.22 9.85 17.08
C PHE A 109 23.04 9.92 15.56
N SER A 110 23.27 11.10 14.95
CA SER A 110 23.18 11.29 13.50
C SER A 110 24.20 10.43 12.74
N VAL A 111 25.45 10.36 13.23
CA VAL A 111 26.47 9.49 12.63
C VAL A 111 26.03 8.03 12.71
N SER A 112 25.51 7.58 13.86
CA SER A 112 25.02 6.22 14.05
C SER A 112 23.86 5.89 13.11
N LEU A 113 22.92 6.83 12.90
CA LEU A 113 21.81 6.66 11.98
C LEU A 113 22.27 6.60 10.52
N VAL A 114 23.22 7.45 10.10
CA VAL A 114 23.73 7.43 8.73
C VAL A 114 24.43 6.11 8.43
N ILE A 115 25.25 5.60 9.36
CA ILE A 115 25.90 4.29 9.18
C ILE A 115 24.85 3.17 9.12
N SER A 116 23.82 3.22 9.97
CA SER A 116 22.72 2.26 9.95
C SER A 116 21.91 2.33 8.65
N LEU A 117 21.64 3.54 8.13
CA LEU A 117 20.98 3.73 6.83
C LEU A 117 21.76 3.03 5.70
N ILE A 118 23.06 3.30 5.62
CA ILE A 118 23.91 2.73 4.58
C ILE A 118 23.94 1.19 4.69
N ALA A 119 24.08 0.65 5.91
CA ALA A 119 24.13 -0.79 6.15
C ALA A 119 22.79 -1.47 5.80
N ASN A 120 21.66 -0.94 6.29
CA ASN A 120 20.36 -1.50 6.04
C ASN A 120 19.95 -1.36 4.56
N TYR A 121 20.27 -0.25 3.90
CA TYR A 121 20.07 -0.09 2.47
C TYR A 121 20.86 -1.12 1.66
N TYR A 122 22.13 -1.33 2.03
CA TYR A 122 22.95 -2.35 1.37
C TYR A 122 22.36 -3.75 1.47
N VAL A 123 21.90 -4.14 2.66
CA VAL A 123 21.26 -5.45 2.88
C VAL A 123 19.97 -5.56 2.06
N LEU A 124 19.10 -4.56 2.13
CA LEU A 124 17.83 -4.54 1.38
C LEU A 124 18.05 -4.61 -0.13
N SER A 125 19.06 -3.92 -0.65
CA SER A 125 19.40 -3.93 -2.09
C SER A 125 19.92 -5.29 -2.60
N GLN A 126 20.40 -6.16 -1.69
CA GLN A 126 20.75 -7.55 -2.03
C GLN A 126 19.52 -8.48 -2.01
N LEU A 127 18.48 -8.11 -1.27
CA LEU A 127 17.28 -8.92 -1.10
C LEU A 127 16.16 -8.52 -2.08
N GLY A 128 16.18 -7.28 -2.59
CA GLY A 128 15.15 -6.77 -3.49
C GLY A 128 15.43 -5.36 -3.97
N ASN A 129 14.39 -4.68 -4.45
CA ASN A 129 14.45 -3.28 -4.89
C ASN A 129 13.79 -2.38 -3.81
N PRO A 130 14.55 -1.89 -2.81
CA PRO A 130 13.99 -1.02 -1.79
C PRO A 130 13.68 0.37 -2.35
N ASP A 131 12.57 0.94 -1.94
CA ASP A 131 12.24 2.34 -2.21
C ASP A 131 13.17 3.26 -1.38
N PHE A 132 14.07 3.96 -2.07
CA PHE A 132 15.04 4.85 -1.43
C PHE A 132 14.36 6.04 -0.77
N GLY A 133 13.29 6.58 -1.35
CA GLY A 133 12.55 7.70 -0.79
C GLY A 133 11.85 7.33 0.51
N LEU A 134 11.21 6.16 0.56
CA LEU A 134 10.64 5.58 1.78
C LEU A 134 11.70 5.43 2.88
N LEU A 135 12.89 4.92 2.52
CA LEU A 135 13.99 4.78 3.47
C LEU A 135 14.46 6.11 4.03
N VAL A 136 14.67 7.11 3.17
CA VAL A 136 15.11 8.46 3.59
C VAL A 136 14.08 9.11 4.50
N SER A 137 12.80 9.06 4.15
CA SER A 137 11.71 9.58 4.99
C SER A 137 11.68 8.89 6.36
N THR A 138 11.76 7.56 6.37
CA THR A 138 11.79 6.75 7.61
C THR A 138 12.97 7.15 8.51
N TYR A 139 14.18 7.25 7.98
CA TYR A 139 15.36 7.65 8.74
C TYR A 139 15.33 9.12 9.19
N LEU A 140 14.71 9.99 8.41
CA LEU A 140 14.44 11.37 8.85
C LEU A 140 13.49 11.38 10.05
N GLY A 141 12.45 10.55 10.02
CA GLY A 141 11.57 10.34 11.17
C GLY A 141 12.31 9.81 12.40
N TYR A 142 13.21 8.83 12.25
CA TYR A 142 14.07 8.36 13.33
C TYR A 142 14.92 9.47 13.92
N TRP A 143 15.44 10.34 13.06
CA TRP A 143 16.23 11.49 13.50
C TRP A 143 15.40 12.46 14.34
N PHE A 144 14.19 12.80 13.94
CA PHE A 144 13.29 13.67 14.71
C PHE A 144 12.89 13.05 16.05
N VAL A 145 12.59 11.75 16.08
CA VAL A 145 12.35 11.00 17.33
C VAL A 145 13.56 11.11 18.25
N GLY A 146 14.75 10.86 17.74
CA GLY A 146 15.99 10.96 18.50
C GLY A 146 16.26 12.37 19.04
N LEU A 147 15.98 13.42 18.26
CA LEU A 147 16.10 14.80 18.73
C LEU A 147 15.28 15.05 20.00
N SER A 148 14.02 14.62 20.02
CA SER A 148 13.14 14.79 21.17
C SER A 148 13.60 13.95 22.37
N MET A 149 13.95 12.69 22.15
CA MET A 149 14.39 11.79 23.21
C MET A 149 15.73 12.21 23.84
N ILE A 150 16.68 12.73 23.03
CA ILE A 150 17.96 13.28 23.52
C ILE A 150 17.70 14.48 24.43
N ALA A 151 16.78 15.39 24.05
CA ALA A 151 16.45 16.54 24.87
C ALA A 151 15.84 16.13 26.23
N ILE A 152 14.96 15.13 26.25
CA ILE A 152 14.40 14.55 27.48
C ILE A 152 15.51 13.90 28.33
N GLY A 153 16.36 13.08 27.71
CA GLY A 153 17.48 12.40 28.40
C GLY A 153 18.47 13.39 29.00
N MET A 154 18.67 14.54 28.36
CA MET A 154 19.53 15.60 28.90
C MET A 154 18.95 16.22 30.18
N VAL A 155 17.62 16.41 30.27
CA VAL A 155 16.95 16.83 31.50
C VAL A 155 17.19 15.78 32.60
N ALA A 156 17.02 14.50 32.30
CA ALA A 156 17.25 13.41 33.26
C ALA A 156 18.69 13.40 33.78
N SER A 157 19.67 13.55 32.90
CA SER A 157 21.09 13.60 33.24
C SER A 157 21.42 14.80 34.17
N PHE A 158 20.72 15.92 34.01
CA PHE A 158 20.93 17.11 34.86
C PHE A 158 20.46 16.88 36.31
N LEU A 159 19.49 16.00 36.57
CA LEU A 159 18.91 15.83 37.91
C LEU A 159 19.81 15.09 38.89
N THR A 160 20.87 14.41 38.43
CA THR A 160 21.75 13.58 39.28
C THR A 160 23.22 13.73 38.90
N ALA A 161 24.11 13.39 39.84
CA ALA A 161 25.55 13.26 39.60
C ALA A 161 25.99 11.79 39.38
N ASN A 162 25.06 10.82 39.46
CA ASN A 162 25.35 9.41 39.28
C ASN A 162 24.92 8.97 37.87
N LEU A 163 25.87 8.40 37.10
CA LEU A 163 25.65 7.96 35.72
C LEU A 163 24.54 6.91 35.60
N THR A 164 24.56 5.91 36.52
CA THR A 164 23.55 4.84 36.50
C THR A 164 22.14 5.39 36.77
N VAL A 165 22.03 6.29 37.77
CA VAL A 165 20.75 6.94 38.06
C VAL A 165 20.30 7.83 36.90
N ALA A 166 21.23 8.54 36.24
CA ALA A 166 20.93 9.34 35.04
C ALA A 166 20.40 8.48 33.90
N PHE A 167 20.98 7.30 33.68
CA PHE A 167 20.49 6.31 32.72
C PHE A 167 19.07 5.86 33.04
N VAL A 168 18.81 5.41 34.27
CA VAL A 168 17.48 4.93 34.70
C VAL A 168 16.42 6.04 34.58
N LEU A 169 16.75 7.28 35.00
CA LEU A 169 15.87 8.43 34.83
C LEU A 169 15.63 8.74 33.36
N GLY A 170 16.66 8.64 32.53
CA GLY A 170 16.55 8.81 31.08
C GLY A 170 15.58 7.81 30.45
N VAL A 171 15.66 6.53 30.82
CA VAL A 171 14.72 5.49 30.42
C VAL A 171 13.31 5.83 30.93
N ALA A 172 13.17 6.15 32.21
CA ALA A 172 11.87 6.43 32.83
C ALA A 172 11.15 7.64 32.19
N PHE A 173 11.89 8.69 31.84
CA PHE A 173 11.31 9.89 31.23
C PHE A 173 10.95 9.71 29.75
N ASN A 174 11.68 8.85 29.02
CA ASN A 174 11.39 8.52 27.63
C ASN A 174 10.34 7.42 27.49
N SER A 175 10.12 6.57 28.52
CA SER A 175 9.24 5.43 28.44
C SER A 175 7.78 5.76 28.12
N PRO A 176 7.16 6.85 28.62
CA PRO A 176 5.78 7.16 28.24
C PRO A 176 5.62 7.40 26.73
N LEU A 177 6.57 8.10 26.11
CA LEU A 177 6.56 8.36 24.67
C LEU A 177 6.74 7.08 23.83
N ALA A 178 7.55 6.14 24.31
CA ALA A 178 7.88 4.92 23.59
C ALA A 178 6.85 3.79 23.80
N LEU A 179 6.19 3.72 24.96
CA LEU A 179 5.33 2.61 25.34
C LEU A 179 3.83 2.89 25.20
N LEU A 180 3.41 4.16 25.19
CA LEU A 180 2.01 4.53 25.00
C LEU A 180 1.66 4.45 23.50
N GLN A 181 1.24 3.28 23.01
CA GLN A 181 0.99 3.05 21.57
C GLN A 181 -0.31 3.71 21.08
N ASP A 182 -1.36 3.74 21.90
CA ASP A 182 -2.70 4.23 21.51
C ASP A 182 -2.92 5.72 21.77
N SER A 183 -1.87 6.45 22.21
CA SER A 183 -1.97 7.87 22.51
C SER A 183 -1.55 8.73 21.33
N GLU A 184 -2.26 9.81 21.07
CA GLU A 184 -1.85 10.85 20.11
C GLU A 184 -0.48 11.48 20.44
N TRP A 185 -0.01 11.32 21.67
CA TRP A 185 1.29 11.76 22.18
C TRP A 185 2.40 10.73 22.00
N ALA A 186 2.07 9.53 21.53
CA ALA A 186 3.02 8.48 21.30
C ALA A 186 3.96 8.81 20.13
N ILE A 187 5.18 8.30 20.22
CA ILE A 187 6.11 8.32 19.07
C ILE A 187 5.44 7.69 17.86
N ALA A 188 4.81 6.53 18.05
CA ALA A 188 4.18 5.77 16.97
C ALA A 188 3.17 6.59 16.16
N ALA A 189 2.29 7.35 16.83
CA ALA A 189 1.26 8.15 16.15
C ALA A 189 1.84 9.29 15.29
N ASN A 190 2.91 9.95 15.78
CA ASN A 190 3.53 11.09 15.09
C ASN A 190 4.66 10.68 14.13
N PHE A 191 5.14 9.45 14.24
CA PHE A 191 6.13 8.86 13.34
C PHE A 191 5.48 8.16 12.12
N LEU A 192 4.19 7.84 12.21
CA LEU A 192 3.49 7.01 11.21
C LEU A 192 3.62 7.55 9.78
N ASP A 193 3.53 8.86 9.60
CA ASP A 193 3.67 9.49 8.27
C ASP A 193 5.07 9.22 7.69
N PHE A 194 6.12 9.42 8.51
CA PHE A 194 7.51 9.16 8.07
C PHE A 194 7.74 7.69 7.70
N SER A 195 7.14 6.75 8.42
CA SER A 195 7.24 5.33 8.12
C SER A 195 6.54 4.92 6.82
N ARG A 196 5.66 5.77 6.32
CA ARG A 196 4.94 5.61 5.04
C ARG A 196 5.57 6.36 3.88
N GLY A 197 6.72 6.99 4.11
CA GLY A 197 7.40 7.76 3.09
C GLY A 197 6.95 9.22 3.00
N THR A 198 6.03 9.68 3.86
CA THR A 198 5.57 11.07 3.86
C THR A 198 6.26 11.91 4.92
N ILE A 199 6.76 13.06 4.52
CA ILE A 199 7.33 14.05 5.43
C ILE A 199 6.23 15.05 5.78
N SER A 200 5.61 14.88 6.98
CA SER A 200 4.52 15.73 7.45
C SER A 200 5.02 16.87 8.34
N THR A 201 4.47 18.07 8.15
CA THR A 201 4.77 19.24 8.98
C THR A 201 4.33 19.00 10.43
N SER A 202 3.22 18.32 10.65
CA SER A 202 2.69 18.02 11.99
C SER A 202 3.64 17.16 12.82
N GLY A 203 4.19 16.09 12.24
CA GLY A 203 5.17 15.23 12.91
C GLY A 203 6.48 15.97 13.24
N MET A 204 6.99 16.78 12.30
CA MET A 204 8.19 17.60 12.54
C MET A 204 7.99 18.58 13.69
N ILE A 205 6.86 19.30 13.72
CA ILE A 205 6.55 20.28 14.75
C ILE A 205 6.41 19.61 16.12
N PHE A 206 5.79 18.43 16.18
CA PHE A 206 5.67 17.66 17.42
C PHE A 206 7.05 17.36 18.03
N PHE A 207 7.94 16.73 17.28
CA PHE A 207 9.26 16.34 17.79
C PHE A 207 10.16 17.53 18.08
N ILE A 208 10.19 18.54 17.21
CA ILE A 208 10.96 19.78 17.42
C ILE A 208 10.40 20.56 18.62
N GLY A 209 9.08 20.70 18.71
CA GLY A 209 8.42 21.40 19.82
C GLY A 209 8.71 20.75 21.17
N LEU A 210 8.70 19.42 21.23
CA LEU A 210 9.06 18.68 22.43
C LEU A 210 10.55 18.88 22.78
N ALA A 211 11.44 18.79 21.79
CA ALA A 211 12.88 19.03 21.99
C ALA A 211 13.14 20.44 22.50
N VAL A 212 12.55 21.47 21.88
CA VAL A 212 12.68 22.89 22.32
C VAL A 212 12.17 23.08 23.74
N THR A 213 11.03 22.49 24.09
CA THR A 213 10.46 22.57 25.44
C THR A 213 11.42 21.97 26.48
N MET A 214 11.99 20.79 26.19
CA MET A 214 12.93 20.11 27.11
C MET A 214 14.28 20.83 27.20
N LEU A 215 14.77 21.41 26.11
CA LEU A 215 15.97 22.26 26.12
C LEU A 215 15.74 23.53 26.94
N TYR A 216 14.58 24.16 26.83
CA TYR A 216 14.20 25.28 27.64
C TYR A 216 14.10 24.92 29.12
N LEU A 217 13.52 23.78 29.45
CA LEU A 217 13.50 23.24 30.82
C LEU A 217 14.91 23.00 31.36
N SER A 218 15.81 22.42 30.55
CA SER A 218 17.22 22.24 30.92
C SER A 218 17.90 23.57 31.28
N SER A 219 17.68 24.62 30.48
CA SER A 219 18.20 25.94 30.71
C SER A 219 17.69 26.56 32.04
N ILE A 220 16.40 26.36 32.36
CA ILE A 220 15.81 26.82 33.63
C ILE A 220 16.41 26.05 34.82
N LEU A 221 16.58 24.76 34.71
CA LEU A 221 17.17 23.93 35.78
C LEU A 221 18.61 24.39 36.10
N ILE A 222 19.40 24.76 35.10
CA ILE A 222 20.73 25.33 35.27
C ILE A 222 20.61 26.68 35.96
N GLY A 223 19.76 27.59 35.47
CA GLY A 223 19.56 28.92 36.04
C GLY A 223 19.06 28.92 37.50
N ARG A 224 18.38 27.84 37.93
CA ARG A 224 17.87 27.69 39.31
C ARG A 224 18.94 27.84 40.39
N ARG A 225 20.20 27.51 40.12
CA ARG A 225 21.33 27.74 41.07
C ARG A 225 21.47 29.17 41.48
N HIS A 226 21.25 30.11 40.57
CA HIS A 226 21.35 31.56 40.83
C HIS A 226 20.17 32.11 41.63
N TRP A 227 19.10 31.29 41.88
CA TRP A 227 17.89 31.72 42.59
C TRP A 227 17.82 31.17 44.01
N VAL A 228 18.59 30.15 44.34
CA VAL A 228 18.63 29.55 45.68
C VAL A 228 19.21 30.54 46.65
N GLY A 229 18.44 30.95 47.67
CA GLY A 229 18.81 31.97 48.65
C GLY A 229 18.32 33.39 48.35
N SER A 230 17.72 33.66 47.17
CA SER A 230 17.09 34.94 46.86
C SER A 230 15.68 35.06 47.45
N PRO A 231 15.29 36.18 48.07
CA PRO A 231 13.91 36.39 48.56
C PRO A 231 12.83 36.21 47.50
N GLN A 232 13.20 36.39 46.23
CA GLN A 232 12.32 36.28 45.06
C GLN A 232 12.38 34.89 44.39
N GLY A 233 13.12 33.92 44.93
CA GLY A 233 13.36 32.63 44.31
C GLY A 233 12.09 31.82 44.03
N LYS A 234 11.12 31.85 44.93
CA LYS A 234 9.82 31.18 44.75
C LYS A 234 9.00 31.78 43.59
N ASN A 235 8.94 33.10 43.48
CA ASN A 235 8.23 33.77 42.40
C ASN A 235 8.89 33.49 41.04
N LYS A 236 10.23 33.51 40.97
CA LYS A 236 10.96 33.12 39.73
C LYS A 236 10.67 31.71 39.32
N PHE A 237 10.71 30.74 40.26
CA PHE A 237 10.38 29.34 39.97
C PHE A 237 8.95 29.20 39.39
N PHE A 238 7.97 29.85 39.99
CA PHE A 238 6.58 29.84 39.50
C PHE A 238 6.50 30.41 38.08
N HIS A 239 7.07 31.57 37.83
CA HIS A 239 7.05 32.18 36.49
C HIS A 239 7.71 31.31 35.42
N PHE A 240 8.83 30.67 35.73
CA PHE A 240 9.50 29.79 34.78
C PHE A 240 8.74 28.48 34.57
N SER A 241 8.12 27.92 35.62
CA SER A 241 7.26 26.75 35.47
C SER A 241 6.05 27.02 34.56
N VAL A 242 5.40 28.18 34.72
CA VAL A 242 4.31 28.64 33.87
C VAL A 242 4.78 28.75 32.42
N ARG A 243 6.00 29.29 32.17
CA ARG A 243 6.56 29.40 30.82
C ARG A 243 6.82 28.02 30.18
N VAL A 244 7.35 27.05 30.94
CA VAL A 244 7.55 25.68 30.43
C VAL A 244 6.22 25.06 30.04
N VAL A 245 5.22 25.16 30.90
CA VAL A 245 3.86 24.66 30.62
C VAL A 245 3.28 25.38 29.39
N ALA A 246 3.42 26.69 29.31
CA ALA A 246 2.95 27.47 28.15
C ALA A 246 3.66 27.04 26.84
N THR A 247 4.97 26.79 26.88
CA THR A 247 5.73 26.29 25.70
C THR A 247 5.25 24.92 25.28
N LEU A 248 4.99 24.03 26.25
CA LEU A 248 4.47 22.69 25.98
C LEU A 248 3.06 22.74 25.38
N VAL A 249 2.18 23.57 25.95
CA VAL A 249 0.82 23.79 25.43
C VAL A 249 0.86 24.41 24.03
N THR A 250 1.77 25.35 23.78
CA THR A 250 1.95 25.97 22.46
C THR A 250 2.43 24.94 21.44
N ALA A 251 3.42 24.11 21.79
CA ALA A 251 3.92 23.04 20.91
C ALA A 251 2.80 22.06 20.55
N PHE A 252 1.99 21.69 21.54
CA PHE A 252 0.83 20.81 21.31
C PHE A 252 -0.24 21.48 20.44
N ALA A 253 -0.62 22.72 20.74
CA ALA A 253 -1.62 23.46 19.96
C ALA A 253 -1.18 23.62 18.49
N LEU A 254 0.12 23.89 18.26
CA LEU A 254 0.69 23.95 16.92
C LEU A 254 0.63 22.57 16.23
N THR A 255 0.97 21.50 16.93
CA THR A 255 0.87 20.15 16.37
C THR A 255 -0.55 19.82 15.95
N GLN A 256 -1.55 20.11 16.78
CA GLN A 256 -2.97 19.88 16.46
C GLN A 256 -3.46 20.79 15.32
N TYR A 257 -3.01 22.05 15.29
CA TYR A 257 -3.34 22.95 14.19
C TYR A 257 -2.81 22.44 12.86
N PHE A 258 -1.53 22.05 12.80
CA PHE A 258 -0.91 21.53 11.58
C PHE A 258 -1.36 20.13 11.21
N ARG A 259 -1.84 19.31 12.15
CA ARG A 259 -2.48 18.02 11.85
C ARG A 259 -3.74 18.18 11.01
N ASN A 260 -4.49 19.27 11.24
CA ASN A 260 -5.70 19.59 10.50
C ASN A 260 -5.44 20.47 9.26
N HIS A 261 -4.27 21.12 9.18
CA HIS A 261 -3.89 22.03 8.12
C HIS A 261 -2.42 21.79 7.72
N ASP A 262 -2.13 20.59 7.23
CA ASP A 262 -0.78 20.28 6.75
C ASP A 262 -0.43 21.18 5.56
N ILE A 263 0.46 22.14 5.77
CA ILE A 263 0.88 23.11 4.75
C ILE A 263 1.86 22.46 3.78
N VAL A 264 2.72 21.58 4.27
CA VAL A 264 3.70 20.86 3.47
C VAL A 264 3.66 19.39 3.84
N ARG A 265 3.21 18.58 2.89
CA ARG A 265 3.29 17.12 2.95
C ARG A 265 4.02 16.68 1.70
N LEU A 266 5.21 16.17 1.85
CA LEU A 266 6.03 15.68 0.77
C LEU A 266 5.99 14.16 0.78
N ASP A 267 5.44 13.58 -0.26
CA ASP A 267 5.57 12.16 -0.52
C ASP A 267 6.95 11.92 -1.18
N ALA A 268 7.82 11.25 -0.44
CA ALA A 268 9.17 10.92 -0.91
C ALA A 268 9.23 9.55 -1.59
N THR A 269 8.14 8.76 -1.59
CA THR A 269 8.12 7.42 -2.20
C THR A 269 8.30 7.51 -3.71
N ALA A 270 8.97 6.51 -4.30
CA ALA A 270 9.28 6.49 -5.73
C ALA A 270 8.01 6.44 -6.60
N GLU A 271 6.94 5.81 -6.11
CA GLU A 271 5.66 5.65 -6.82
C GLU A 271 4.55 6.58 -6.29
N GLN A 272 4.89 7.53 -5.41
CA GLN A 272 3.93 8.44 -4.76
C GLN A 272 2.73 7.73 -4.10
N LEU A 273 3.01 6.58 -3.46
CA LEU A 273 1.99 5.69 -2.88
C LEU A 273 1.17 6.30 -1.73
N SER A 274 1.61 7.42 -1.20
CA SER A 274 0.98 8.11 -0.07
C SER A 274 0.35 9.45 -0.44
N SER A 275 0.27 9.77 -1.74
CA SER A 275 -0.46 10.89 -2.32
C SER A 275 -1.48 10.38 -3.33
N LEU A 276 -2.50 11.19 -3.64
CA LEU A 276 -3.43 10.87 -4.72
C LEU A 276 -2.75 11.07 -6.06
N SER A 277 -3.09 10.23 -7.04
CA SER A 277 -2.63 10.39 -8.42
C SER A 277 -3.20 11.68 -9.04
N GLU A 278 -2.46 12.27 -9.99
CA GLU A 278 -2.92 13.48 -10.70
C GLU A 278 -4.31 13.28 -11.33
N GLY A 279 -4.55 12.09 -11.90
CA GLY A 279 -5.86 11.75 -12.47
C GLY A 279 -7.00 11.73 -11.43
N SER A 280 -6.71 11.28 -10.20
CA SER A 280 -7.68 11.30 -9.10
C SER A 280 -7.96 12.72 -8.62
N ILE A 281 -6.93 13.56 -8.52
CA ILE A 281 -7.06 14.99 -8.17
C ILE A 281 -7.91 15.72 -9.21
N ASP A 282 -7.63 15.50 -10.49
CA ASP A 282 -8.41 16.10 -11.58
C ASP A 282 -9.88 15.68 -11.54
N LEU A 283 -10.16 14.40 -11.29
CA LEU A 283 -11.51 13.89 -11.19
C LEU A 283 -12.25 14.46 -9.96
N LEU A 284 -11.58 14.55 -8.81
CA LEU A 284 -12.15 15.16 -7.61
C LEU A 284 -12.39 16.66 -7.77
N GLY A 285 -11.52 17.35 -8.53
CA GLY A 285 -11.68 18.78 -8.87
C GLY A 285 -12.87 19.07 -9.79
N GLN A 286 -13.35 18.08 -10.53
CA GLN A 286 -14.50 18.19 -11.44
C GLN A 286 -15.84 17.82 -10.78
N LEU A 287 -15.87 17.50 -9.48
CA LEU A 287 -17.08 17.21 -8.75
C LEU A 287 -18.00 18.43 -8.69
N ASN A 288 -19.28 18.23 -8.96
CA ASN A 288 -20.31 19.27 -8.94
C ASN A 288 -21.33 19.10 -7.80
N SER A 289 -21.28 17.97 -7.07
CA SER A 289 -22.18 17.64 -5.98
C SER A 289 -21.45 17.15 -4.75
N GLN A 290 -22.13 17.25 -3.60
CA GLN A 290 -21.58 16.73 -2.35
C GLN A 290 -21.68 15.20 -2.31
N VAL A 291 -20.63 14.56 -1.82
CA VAL A 291 -20.57 13.11 -1.60
C VAL A 291 -20.21 12.82 -0.15
N GLU A 292 -21.02 12.00 0.49
CA GLU A 292 -20.74 11.49 1.85
C GLU A 292 -20.18 10.06 1.75
N ILE A 293 -19.08 9.82 2.44
CA ILE A 293 -18.42 8.52 2.50
C ILE A 293 -18.47 8.00 3.93
N ASP A 294 -19.13 6.85 4.11
CA ASP A 294 -19.10 6.09 5.35
C ASP A 294 -18.18 4.87 5.16
N ALA A 295 -17.03 4.86 5.82
CA ALA A 295 -16.09 3.75 5.77
C ALA A 295 -16.22 2.88 7.03
N PHE A 296 -16.44 1.58 6.85
CA PHE A 296 -16.61 0.60 7.92
C PHE A 296 -15.38 -0.30 7.97
N ILE A 297 -14.56 -0.14 9.02
CA ILE A 297 -13.23 -0.74 9.08
C ILE A 297 -13.02 -1.40 10.44
N SER A 298 -12.55 -2.65 10.43
CA SER A 298 -12.14 -3.35 11.65
C SER A 298 -10.89 -2.72 12.30
N PRO A 299 -10.72 -2.79 13.63
CA PRO A 299 -9.54 -2.31 14.33
C PRO A 299 -8.30 -3.14 13.95
N THR A 300 -7.10 -2.57 14.12
CA THR A 300 -5.83 -3.17 13.65
C THR A 300 -5.52 -4.53 14.26
N ASP A 301 -5.86 -4.75 15.53
CA ASP A 301 -5.68 -5.98 16.29
C ASP A 301 -6.60 -7.14 15.87
N SER A 302 -7.65 -6.82 15.10
CA SER A 302 -8.62 -7.79 14.56
C SER A 302 -8.39 -8.11 13.10
N ILE A 303 -7.30 -7.61 12.49
CA ILE A 303 -7.02 -7.74 11.05
C ILE A 303 -5.84 -8.70 10.84
N PRO A 304 -5.94 -9.63 9.86
CA PRO A 304 -4.81 -10.46 9.46
C PRO A 304 -3.64 -9.59 8.94
N GLU A 305 -2.40 -9.99 9.22
CA GLU A 305 -1.19 -9.25 8.81
C GLU A 305 -1.19 -8.88 7.31
N GLN A 306 -1.62 -9.79 6.47
CA GLN A 306 -1.70 -9.58 5.01
C GLN A 306 -2.66 -8.46 4.57
N TYR A 307 -3.60 -8.03 5.43
CA TYR A 307 -4.57 -6.95 5.15
C TYR A 307 -4.21 -5.63 5.85
N VAL A 308 -3.22 -5.63 6.73
CA VAL A 308 -2.78 -4.40 7.45
C VAL A 308 -2.40 -3.31 6.45
N GLN A 309 -1.66 -3.66 5.39
CA GLN A 309 -1.26 -2.70 4.36
C GLN A 309 -2.48 -2.15 3.59
N THR A 310 -3.43 -3.01 3.24
CA THR A 310 -4.67 -2.59 2.54
C THR A 310 -5.48 -1.62 3.41
N ARG A 311 -5.59 -1.90 4.72
CA ARG A 311 -6.22 -0.98 5.68
C ARG A 311 -5.50 0.37 5.77
N ILE A 312 -4.18 0.34 5.80
CA ILE A 312 -3.36 1.56 5.82
C ILE A 312 -3.60 2.39 4.56
N ASN A 313 -3.54 1.75 3.39
CA ASN A 313 -3.80 2.41 2.11
C ASN A 313 -5.20 3.00 2.05
N LEU A 314 -6.19 2.26 2.55
CA LEU A 314 -7.58 2.71 2.64
C LEU A 314 -7.71 3.98 3.50
N LEU A 315 -7.18 3.95 4.72
CA LEU A 315 -7.25 5.09 5.62
C LEU A 315 -6.48 6.30 5.09
N THR A 316 -5.38 6.07 4.37
CA THR A 316 -4.59 7.13 3.74
C THR A 316 -5.38 7.76 2.59
N ALA A 317 -5.88 6.95 1.65
CA ALA A 317 -6.67 7.45 0.52
C ALA A 317 -7.92 8.24 0.99
N LEU A 318 -8.66 7.73 1.98
CA LEU A 318 -9.83 8.42 2.53
C LEU A 318 -9.48 9.78 3.13
N ARG A 319 -8.37 9.89 3.87
CA ARG A 319 -7.92 11.17 4.46
C ARG A 319 -7.44 12.15 3.41
N GLU A 320 -6.73 11.67 2.38
CA GLU A 320 -6.28 12.54 1.29
C GLU A 320 -7.46 13.07 0.48
N ILE A 321 -8.46 12.23 0.21
CA ILE A 321 -9.70 12.64 -0.48
C ILE A 321 -10.47 13.69 0.33
N ASP A 322 -10.62 13.49 1.65
CA ASP A 322 -11.31 14.44 2.55
C ASP A 322 -10.59 15.81 2.61
N ARG A 323 -9.28 15.83 2.40
CA ARG A 323 -8.46 17.06 2.37
C ARG A 323 -8.49 17.77 1.04
N GLU A 324 -8.44 17.01 -0.06
CA GLU A 324 -8.34 17.54 -1.41
C GLU A 324 -9.58 18.35 -1.79
N THR A 325 -10.75 17.90 -1.41
CA THR A 325 -12.01 18.58 -1.76
C THR A 325 -12.97 18.71 -0.59
N LYS A 326 -13.56 19.90 -0.45
CA LYS A 326 -14.62 20.14 0.55
C LYS A 326 -15.99 19.54 0.15
N LEU A 327 -16.09 19.04 -1.08
CA LEU A 327 -17.31 18.42 -1.59
C LEU A 327 -17.46 16.96 -1.16
N VAL A 328 -16.38 16.33 -0.65
CA VAL A 328 -16.40 14.98 -0.10
C VAL A 328 -16.26 15.07 1.41
N SER A 329 -17.14 14.40 2.14
CA SER A 329 -17.11 14.30 3.60
C SER A 329 -16.90 12.84 4.00
N VAL A 330 -15.82 12.53 4.70
CA VAL A 330 -15.48 11.16 5.07
C VAL A 330 -15.76 10.92 6.57
N LYS A 331 -16.51 9.85 6.85
CA LYS A 331 -16.76 9.34 8.20
C LYS A 331 -16.21 7.93 8.32
N ILE A 332 -15.30 7.72 9.27
CA ILE A 332 -14.69 6.43 9.52
C ILE A 332 -15.32 5.81 10.77
N HIS A 333 -15.98 4.67 10.58
CA HIS A 333 -16.58 3.86 11.63
C HIS A 333 -15.67 2.66 11.91
N VAL A 334 -15.04 2.67 13.10
CA VAL A 334 -14.26 1.50 13.55
C VAL A 334 -15.23 0.50 14.16
N ILE A 335 -15.33 -0.68 13.55
CA ILE A 335 -16.27 -1.73 14.02
C ILE A 335 -15.60 -2.54 15.12
N THR A 336 -16.14 -2.41 16.34
CA THR A 336 -15.79 -3.29 17.46
C THR A 336 -16.89 -4.34 17.65
N PRO A 337 -16.59 -5.53 18.21
CA PRO A 337 -17.58 -6.60 18.41
C PRO A 337 -18.79 -6.20 19.29
N GLU A 338 -18.67 -5.10 20.02
CA GLU A 338 -19.68 -4.62 20.97
C GLU A 338 -20.58 -3.53 20.39
N ASP A 339 -20.29 -3.00 19.19
CA ASP A 339 -21.00 -1.87 18.60
C ASP A 339 -22.10 -2.28 17.61
N ASN A 340 -23.20 -1.50 17.57
CA ASN A 340 -24.24 -1.61 16.53
C ASN A 340 -23.73 -1.19 15.12
N ALA A 341 -22.47 -0.81 15.00
CA ALA A 341 -21.87 -0.41 13.73
C ALA A 341 -21.78 -1.56 12.71
N SER A 342 -21.65 -2.81 13.17
CA SER A 342 -21.70 -4.00 12.32
C SER A 342 -23.05 -4.18 11.65
N ALA A 343 -24.15 -4.06 12.40
CA ALA A 343 -25.52 -4.14 11.85
C ALA A 343 -25.81 -2.99 10.86
N THR A 344 -25.21 -1.82 11.10
CA THR A 344 -25.32 -0.68 10.18
C THR A 344 -24.54 -0.93 8.90
N ALA A 345 -23.33 -1.47 9.00
CA ALA A 345 -22.50 -1.85 7.86
C ALA A 345 -23.21 -2.86 6.95
N GLU A 346 -23.77 -3.92 7.53
CA GLU A 346 -24.53 -4.95 6.81
C GLU A 346 -25.79 -4.40 6.15
N LYS A 347 -26.50 -3.47 6.80
CA LYS A 347 -27.66 -2.78 6.23
C LYS A 347 -27.30 -1.99 4.96
N TYR A 348 -26.10 -1.45 4.90
CA TYR A 348 -25.60 -0.75 3.71
C TYR A 348 -24.96 -1.68 2.69
N GLY A 349 -24.92 -2.99 2.92
CA GLY A 349 -24.35 -3.97 2.02
C GLY A 349 -22.82 -4.11 2.13
N VAL A 350 -22.23 -3.59 3.21
CA VAL A 350 -20.84 -3.91 3.57
C VAL A 350 -20.83 -5.30 4.18
N ILE A 351 -20.05 -6.18 3.59
CA ILE A 351 -20.08 -7.60 3.91
C ILE A 351 -18.95 -7.93 4.88
N ASN A 352 -19.26 -8.70 5.93
CA ASN A 352 -18.25 -9.37 6.72
C ASN A 352 -17.52 -10.38 5.84
N GLN A 353 -16.22 -10.48 5.99
CA GLN A 353 -15.38 -11.38 5.21
C GLN A 353 -15.86 -12.86 5.27
N ASN A 354 -16.51 -13.28 6.35
CA ASN A 354 -17.14 -14.61 6.43
C ASN A 354 -18.27 -14.83 5.42
N GLY A 355 -18.84 -13.77 4.83
CA GLY A 355 -19.83 -13.79 3.75
C GLY A 355 -19.24 -13.68 2.34
N VAL A 356 -17.90 -13.57 2.21
CA VAL A 356 -17.21 -13.42 0.93
C VAL A 356 -16.68 -14.78 0.45
N THR A 357 -16.86 -15.08 -0.82
CA THR A 357 -16.28 -16.26 -1.47
C THR A 357 -15.18 -15.82 -2.46
N PRO A 358 -13.96 -16.38 -2.43
CA PRO A 358 -13.49 -17.47 -1.56
C PRO A 358 -13.19 -17.02 -0.11
N PRO A 359 -13.27 -17.93 0.87
CA PRO A 359 -12.95 -17.62 2.26
C PRO A 359 -11.48 -17.18 2.38
N LEU A 360 -11.22 -16.25 3.30
CA LEU A 360 -9.88 -15.75 3.57
C LEU A 360 -9.06 -16.78 4.32
N PHE A 361 -7.89 -17.11 3.81
CA PHE A 361 -6.91 -17.96 4.46
C PHE A 361 -5.71 -17.15 4.95
N VAL A 362 -5.21 -17.50 6.13
CA VAL A 362 -4.01 -16.92 6.72
C VAL A 362 -2.99 -18.01 7.03
N MET A 363 -1.72 -17.65 7.00
CA MET A 363 -0.64 -18.55 7.40
C MET A 363 -0.48 -18.48 8.92
N GLU A 364 -0.76 -19.56 9.62
CA GLU A 364 -0.58 -19.67 11.06
C GLU A 364 0.27 -20.91 11.38
N GLY A 365 1.46 -20.71 11.95
CA GLY A 365 2.39 -21.80 12.24
C GLY A 365 2.82 -22.62 11.00
N GLY A 366 2.93 -21.99 9.83
CA GLY A 366 3.28 -22.67 8.56
C GLY A 366 2.14 -23.47 7.93
N ARG A 367 0.89 -23.27 8.35
CA ARG A 367 -0.31 -23.91 7.78
C ARG A 367 -1.29 -22.83 7.34
N MET A 368 -1.94 -23.04 6.20
CA MET A 368 -3.09 -22.24 5.78
C MET A 368 -4.32 -22.59 6.63
N VAL A 369 -4.81 -21.63 7.40
CA VAL A 369 -6.02 -21.75 8.24
C VAL A 369 -7.04 -20.72 7.77
N PRO A 370 -8.33 -21.06 7.73
CA PRO A 370 -9.35 -20.07 7.42
C PRO A 370 -9.43 -19.04 8.55
N TRP A 371 -9.51 -17.76 8.17
CA TRP A 371 -9.69 -16.66 9.13
C TRP A 371 -11.06 -16.77 9.80
N GLN A 372 -11.12 -16.70 11.12
CA GLN A 372 -12.34 -16.92 11.90
C GLN A 372 -12.94 -15.67 12.53
N LYS A 373 -12.18 -14.56 12.57
CA LYS A 373 -12.68 -13.31 13.16
C LYS A 373 -13.44 -12.50 12.12
N ASP A 374 -14.41 -11.71 12.58
CA ASP A 374 -15.13 -10.78 11.71
C ASP A 374 -14.18 -9.70 11.19
N LEU A 375 -14.13 -9.53 9.89
CA LEU A 375 -13.32 -8.55 9.21
C LEU A 375 -14.20 -7.71 8.28
N TYR A 376 -14.28 -6.42 8.59
CA TYR A 376 -14.97 -5.42 7.78
C TYR A 376 -13.95 -4.48 7.16
N MET A 377 -14.01 -4.29 5.86
CA MET A 377 -13.23 -3.31 5.09
C MET A 377 -14.05 -2.86 3.88
N GLY A 378 -15.15 -2.18 4.13
CA GLY A 378 -16.06 -1.71 3.10
C GLY A 378 -16.34 -0.22 3.20
N ILE A 379 -16.83 0.34 2.11
CA ILE A 379 -17.12 1.76 1.96
C ILE A 379 -18.50 1.95 1.35
N VAL A 380 -19.21 2.95 1.82
CA VAL A 380 -20.49 3.39 1.27
C VAL A 380 -20.35 4.85 0.83
N CYS A 381 -20.55 5.10 -0.45
CA CYS A 381 -20.58 6.45 -1.00
C CYS A 381 -22.03 6.85 -1.31
N LYS A 382 -22.44 8.03 -0.84
CA LYS A 382 -23.77 8.60 -1.03
C LYS A 382 -23.64 9.94 -1.75
N GLY A 383 -24.37 10.13 -2.82
CA GLY A 383 -24.39 11.35 -3.62
C GLY A 383 -25.73 11.57 -4.27
N ASP A 384 -25.83 12.57 -5.15
CA ASP A 384 -27.09 12.98 -5.79
C ASP A 384 -27.72 11.88 -6.66
N LYS A 385 -26.92 11.00 -7.27
CA LYS A 385 -27.41 9.88 -8.09
C LYS A 385 -27.71 8.61 -7.31
N GLY A 386 -27.62 8.67 -5.99
CA GLY A 386 -27.93 7.55 -5.11
C GLY A 386 -26.76 7.09 -4.27
N GLN A 387 -26.80 5.82 -3.90
CA GLN A 387 -25.81 5.19 -3.04
C GLN A 387 -25.12 4.05 -3.78
N GLN A 388 -23.81 3.97 -3.65
CA GLN A 388 -23.02 2.83 -4.11
C GLN A 388 -22.13 2.32 -2.98
N THR A 389 -22.07 0.99 -2.86
CA THR A 389 -21.30 0.33 -1.80
C THR A 389 -20.16 -0.47 -2.41
N ILE A 390 -18.98 -0.36 -1.82
CA ILE A 390 -17.87 -1.31 -2.01
C ILE A 390 -17.97 -2.29 -0.85
N PRO A 391 -18.46 -3.51 -1.07
CA PRO A 391 -18.79 -4.44 0.01
C PRO A 391 -17.59 -4.84 0.84
N PHE A 392 -16.45 -5.07 0.17
CA PHE A 392 -15.19 -5.44 0.80
C PHE A 392 -14.01 -5.08 -0.12
N LEU A 393 -12.94 -4.54 0.46
CA LEU A 393 -11.71 -4.21 -0.25
C LEU A 393 -10.70 -5.36 -0.11
N PHE A 394 -10.52 -6.11 -1.19
CA PHE A 394 -9.57 -7.21 -1.23
C PHE A 394 -8.13 -6.73 -1.32
N LYS A 395 -7.20 -7.55 -0.80
CA LYS A 395 -5.77 -7.34 -0.98
C LYS A 395 -5.42 -7.32 -2.48
N GLY A 396 -4.63 -6.31 -2.88
CA GLY A 396 -4.18 -6.15 -4.27
C GLY A 396 -5.09 -5.31 -5.16
N LEU A 397 -6.28 -4.91 -4.67
CA LEU A 397 -7.07 -3.92 -5.39
C LEU A 397 -6.48 -2.51 -5.23
N PRO A 398 -6.48 -1.70 -6.29
CA PRO A 398 -6.06 -0.30 -6.21
C PRO A 398 -7.12 0.52 -5.47
N VAL A 399 -6.91 0.69 -4.16
CA VAL A 399 -7.88 1.30 -3.24
C VAL A 399 -8.32 2.69 -3.68
N GLU A 400 -7.37 3.54 -4.08
CA GLU A 400 -7.63 4.90 -4.56
C GLU A 400 -8.59 4.90 -5.77
N TYR A 401 -8.27 4.08 -6.76
CA TYR A 401 -9.10 3.95 -7.95
C TYR A 401 -10.54 3.52 -7.63
N GLU A 402 -10.71 2.52 -6.76
CA GLU A 402 -12.04 2.04 -6.37
C GLU A 402 -12.87 3.11 -5.67
N ILE A 403 -12.25 3.92 -4.80
CA ILE A 403 -12.93 5.00 -4.09
C ILE A 403 -13.30 6.13 -5.06
N VAL A 404 -12.34 6.65 -5.84
CA VAL A 404 -12.56 7.78 -6.76
C VAL A 404 -13.58 7.41 -7.84
N ARG A 405 -13.52 6.20 -8.37
CA ARG A 405 -14.52 5.66 -9.30
C ARG A 405 -15.93 5.68 -8.68
N THR A 406 -16.04 5.22 -7.43
CA THR A 406 -17.33 5.17 -6.74
C THR A 406 -17.86 6.57 -6.46
N ILE A 407 -17.01 7.51 -6.03
CA ILE A 407 -17.36 8.93 -5.87
C ILE A 407 -17.93 9.50 -7.17
N ASN A 408 -17.24 9.31 -8.29
CA ASN A 408 -17.68 9.80 -9.59
C ASN A 408 -19.02 9.19 -10.03
N SER A 409 -19.24 7.92 -9.74
CA SER A 409 -20.48 7.22 -10.06
C SER A 409 -21.69 7.81 -9.34
N VAL A 410 -21.54 8.17 -8.05
CA VAL A 410 -22.64 8.71 -7.23
C VAL A 410 -22.83 10.22 -7.36
N SER A 411 -21.75 10.95 -7.69
CA SER A 411 -21.80 12.41 -7.89
C SER A 411 -22.54 12.81 -9.17
N GLY A 412 -22.51 11.92 -10.18
CA GLY A 412 -23.11 12.20 -11.48
C GLY A 412 -22.40 13.24 -12.30
N SER A 413 -21.22 13.64 -11.94
CA SER A 413 -20.45 14.67 -12.62
C SER A 413 -20.04 14.27 -14.04
N HIS A 414 -19.91 12.97 -14.32
CA HIS A 414 -19.54 12.45 -15.63
C HIS A 414 -20.64 11.57 -16.23
N LYS A 415 -20.96 11.81 -17.52
CA LYS A 415 -21.74 10.86 -18.31
C LYS A 415 -20.89 9.63 -18.54
N LYS A 416 -21.40 8.43 -18.23
CA LYS A 416 -20.69 7.19 -18.56
C LYS A 416 -20.44 7.15 -20.07
N LYS A 417 -19.23 6.80 -20.46
CA LYS A 417 -18.88 6.56 -21.86
C LYS A 417 -19.50 5.24 -22.31
N THR A 418 -19.94 5.20 -23.56
CA THR A 418 -20.58 4.02 -24.15
C THR A 418 -19.52 3.09 -24.72
N LEU A 419 -19.47 1.86 -24.21
CA LEU A 419 -18.56 0.80 -24.66
C LEU A 419 -19.36 -0.26 -25.43
N GLY A 420 -19.12 -0.37 -26.73
CA GLY A 420 -19.72 -1.43 -27.54
C GLY A 420 -18.93 -2.73 -27.40
N VAL A 421 -19.61 -3.83 -27.08
CA VAL A 421 -19.01 -5.18 -27.06
C VAL A 421 -19.55 -5.95 -28.24
N PHE A 422 -18.67 -6.29 -29.18
CA PHE A 422 -19.07 -6.95 -30.41
C PHE A 422 -19.47 -8.41 -30.15
N ALA A 423 -20.66 -8.79 -30.57
CA ALA A 423 -21.22 -10.13 -30.37
C ALA A 423 -20.47 -11.17 -31.21
N THR A 424 -19.71 -12.01 -30.57
CA THR A 424 -18.94 -13.14 -31.12
C THR A 424 -19.45 -14.47 -30.53
N ASP A 425 -18.81 -15.58 -30.85
CA ASP A 425 -19.14 -16.86 -30.21
C ASP A 425 -18.64 -16.94 -28.74
N ALA A 426 -17.83 -15.97 -28.28
CA ALA A 426 -17.43 -15.85 -26.90
C ALA A 426 -18.54 -15.16 -26.06
N PRO A 427 -19.19 -15.84 -25.11
CA PRO A 427 -20.33 -15.30 -24.36
C PRO A 427 -19.85 -14.36 -23.24
N VAL A 428 -19.15 -13.29 -23.61
CA VAL A 428 -18.48 -12.40 -22.65
C VAL A 428 -19.46 -11.60 -21.77
N LEU A 429 -20.64 -11.28 -22.30
CA LEU A 429 -21.73 -10.61 -21.57
C LEU A 429 -22.69 -11.61 -20.91
N GLY A 430 -22.38 -12.92 -21.01
CA GLY A 430 -23.24 -13.99 -20.54
C GLY A 430 -24.32 -14.35 -21.55
N THR A 431 -25.04 -15.41 -21.30
CA THR A 431 -26.19 -15.84 -22.09
C THR A 431 -27.43 -15.87 -21.21
N ALA A 432 -28.53 -15.32 -21.71
CA ALA A 432 -29.81 -15.45 -21.02
C ALA A 432 -30.25 -16.91 -21.00
N GLY A 433 -30.56 -17.44 -19.81
CA GLY A 433 -31.15 -18.79 -19.69
C GLY A 433 -32.51 -18.84 -20.38
N MET A 434 -32.78 -19.95 -21.09
CA MET A 434 -34.05 -20.17 -21.75
C MET A 434 -35.17 -20.32 -20.71
N GLY A 435 -35.90 -19.26 -20.45
CA GLY A 435 -37.08 -19.26 -19.60
C GLY A 435 -38.32 -19.68 -20.41
N ILE A 436 -38.88 -20.86 -20.18
CA ILE A 436 -40.20 -21.25 -20.67
C ILE A 436 -41.21 -21.11 -19.52
N MET A 437 -42.21 -20.25 -19.70
CA MET A 437 -43.37 -20.06 -18.78
C MET A 437 -42.99 -19.67 -17.31
N GLY A 438 -42.03 -18.77 -17.11
CA GLY A 438 -41.74 -18.28 -15.74
C GLY A 438 -40.89 -19.22 -14.88
N PHE A 439 -40.48 -20.35 -15.38
CA PHE A 439 -39.52 -21.25 -14.73
C PHE A 439 -38.14 -21.05 -15.37
N ASN A 440 -37.16 -20.56 -14.61
CA ASN A 440 -35.74 -20.58 -14.98
C ASN A 440 -35.26 -22.05 -14.99
N LEU A 441 -35.35 -22.71 -16.12
CA LEU A 441 -34.70 -24.00 -16.36
C LEU A 441 -33.22 -23.70 -16.66
N GLY A 442 -32.41 -23.73 -15.64
CA GLY A 442 -31.00 -23.37 -15.61
C GLY A 442 -30.23 -23.66 -16.91
N GLY A 443 -29.46 -22.66 -17.37
CA GLY A 443 -28.63 -22.79 -18.58
C GLY A 443 -27.96 -21.51 -19.05
N GLY A 444 -28.21 -20.33 -18.45
CA GLY A 444 -27.48 -19.14 -18.76
C GLY A 444 -26.06 -19.15 -18.17
N THR A 445 -25.07 -18.72 -18.94
CA THR A 445 -23.73 -18.47 -18.40
C THR A 445 -23.67 -17.05 -17.87
N PRO A 446 -23.08 -16.81 -16.67
CA PRO A 446 -22.89 -15.44 -16.19
C PRO A 446 -21.95 -14.67 -17.11
N ALA A 447 -22.08 -13.34 -17.13
CA ALA A 447 -21.10 -12.49 -17.76
C ALA A 447 -19.70 -12.71 -17.17
N TRP A 448 -18.68 -12.53 -17.97
CA TRP A 448 -17.32 -12.62 -17.46
C TRP A 448 -17.07 -11.50 -16.46
N GLU A 449 -16.33 -11.80 -15.41
CA GLU A 449 -16.08 -10.89 -14.31
C GLU A 449 -15.47 -9.55 -14.79
N PHE A 450 -14.58 -9.60 -15.78
CA PHE A 450 -14.01 -8.43 -16.43
C PHE A 450 -15.09 -7.48 -17.00
N PHE A 451 -16.10 -8.00 -17.69
CA PHE A 451 -17.19 -7.17 -18.26
C PHE A 451 -18.16 -6.70 -17.18
N THR A 452 -18.33 -7.46 -16.10
CA THR A 452 -19.08 -7.01 -14.93
C THR A 452 -18.40 -5.81 -14.27
N GLU A 453 -17.07 -5.81 -14.19
CA GLU A 453 -16.29 -4.66 -13.69
C GLU A 453 -16.36 -3.45 -14.65
N LEU A 454 -16.24 -3.67 -15.97
CA LEU A 454 -16.38 -2.60 -16.94
C LEU A 454 -17.76 -1.91 -16.88
N ASN A 455 -18.83 -2.67 -16.65
CA ASN A 455 -20.20 -2.12 -16.56
C ASN A 455 -20.41 -1.19 -15.34
N LYS A 456 -19.54 -1.28 -14.33
CA LYS A 456 -19.56 -0.33 -13.22
C LYS A 456 -19.16 1.08 -13.65
N GLN A 457 -18.26 1.20 -14.63
CA GLN A 457 -17.66 2.47 -15.07
C GLN A 457 -18.21 2.98 -16.40
N TYR A 458 -18.51 2.07 -17.33
CA TYR A 458 -18.98 2.34 -18.68
C TYR A 458 -20.43 1.89 -18.85
N ASP A 459 -21.12 2.43 -19.85
CA ASP A 459 -22.38 1.91 -20.35
C ASP A 459 -22.05 0.83 -21.40
N VAL A 460 -22.07 -0.44 -20.97
CA VAL A 460 -21.67 -1.57 -21.81
C VAL A 460 -22.85 -2.06 -22.60
N GLN A 461 -22.77 -1.97 -23.91
CA GLN A 461 -23.83 -2.38 -24.84
C GLN A 461 -23.35 -3.48 -25.79
N GLU A 462 -24.20 -4.48 -26.04
CA GLU A 462 -23.91 -5.52 -27.03
C GLU A 462 -24.13 -4.96 -28.44
N VAL A 463 -23.14 -5.19 -29.31
CA VAL A 463 -23.17 -4.79 -30.72
C VAL A 463 -23.23 -6.03 -31.59
N THR A 464 -24.30 -6.17 -32.38
CA THR A 464 -24.51 -7.37 -33.22
C THR A 464 -24.03 -7.19 -34.66
N GLY A 465 -23.54 -6.02 -35.04
CA GLY A 465 -23.13 -5.61 -36.38
C GLY A 465 -23.95 -4.41 -36.89
N GLY A 466 -23.74 -4.02 -38.11
CA GLY A 466 -24.38 -2.88 -38.76
C GLY A 466 -23.47 -1.66 -38.88
N GLU A 467 -24.02 -0.55 -39.35
CA GLU A 467 -23.28 0.69 -39.52
C GLU A 467 -23.01 1.34 -38.16
N LEU A 468 -21.74 1.34 -37.71
CA LEU A 468 -21.33 1.86 -36.42
C LEU A 468 -20.68 3.24 -36.55
N SER A 469 -21.15 4.20 -35.76
CA SER A 469 -20.66 5.58 -35.76
C SER A 469 -19.81 5.89 -34.54
N PRO A 470 -18.75 6.70 -34.67
CA PRO A 470 -17.99 7.23 -33.53
C PRO A 470 -18.82 8.12 -32.58
N GLU A 471 -20.02 8.53 -32.99
CA GLU A 471 -20.95 9.29 -32.15
C GLU A 471 -21.75 8.39 -31.20
N ASP A 472 -21.92 7.11 -31.54
CA ASP A 472 -22.70 6.15 -30.75
C ASP A 472 -21.84 5.43 -29.70
N TYR A 473 -20.57 5.16 -30.04
CA TYR A 473 -19.65 4.39 -29.18
C TYR A 473 -18.33 5.12 -29.00
N ASP A 474 -17.93 5.34 -27.74
CA ASP A 474 -16.62 5.89 -27.39
C ASP A 474 -15.48 4.89 -27.64
N ALA A 475 -15.76 3.59 -27.53
CA ALA A 475 -14.82 2.51 -27.85
C ALA A 475 -15.57 1.19 -28.12
N LEU A 476 -14.89 0.27 -28.82
CA LEU A 476 -15.36 -1.09 -29.05
C LEU A 476 -14.43 -2.11 -28.38
N VAL A 477 -15.01 -3.20 -27.91
CA VAL A 477 -14.27 -4.39 -27.46
C VAL A 477 -14.74 -5.59 -28.28
N VAL A 478 -13.79 -6.32 -28.84
CA VAL A 478 -14.05 -7.52 -29.64
C VAL A 478 -13.21 -8.66 -29.08
N VAL A 479 -13.89 -9.71 -28.62
CA VAL A 479 -13.26 -10.91 -28.13
C VAL A 479 -13.50 -12.03 -29.11
N GLN A 480 -12.44 -12.64 -29.60
CA GLN A 480 -12.43 -13.73 -30.59
C GLN A 480 -13.09 -13.32 -31.93
N PRO A 481 -12.61 -12.25 -32.61
CA PRO A 481 -13.14 -11.82 -33.91
C PRO A 481 -13.08 -12.91 -34.98
N SER A 482 -12.19 -13.90 -34.86
CA SER A 482 -12.12 -15.04 -35.78
C SER A 482 -13.43 -15.87 -35.86
N THR A 483 -14.36 -15.67 -34.93
CA THR A 483 -15.66 -16.37 -34.95
C THR A 483 -16.77 -15.58 -35.68
N LEU A 484 -16.48 -14.36 -36.12
CA LEU A 484 -17.42 -13.55 -36.89
C LEU A 484 -17.64 -14.15 -38.29
N ASP A 485 -18.83 -13.92 -38.85
CA ASP A 485 -19.12 -14.15 -40.28
C ASP A 485 -18.58 -13.01 -41.16
N ASN A 486 -18.67 -13.14 -42.47
CA ASN A 486 -18.14 -12.15 -43.41
C ASN A 486 -18.79 -10.76 -43.27
N GLU A 487 -20.09 -10.70 -43.03
CA GLU A 487 -20.84 -9.46 -42.88
C GLU A 487 -20.42 -8.70 -41.65
N LYS A 488 -20.40 -9.37 -40.50
CA LYS A 488 -19.95 -8.79 -39.22
C LYS A 488 -18.46 -8.42 -39.22
N MET A 489 -17.62 -9.17 -39.92
CA MET A 489 -16.21 -8.85 -40.11
C MET A 489 -16.05 -7.55 -40.92
N ASP A 490 -16.83 -7.38 -41.98
CA ASP A 490 -16.81 -6.15 -42.80
C ASP A 490 -17.31 -4.95 -41.98
N ASP A 491 -18.33 -5.11 -41.14
CA ASP A 491 -18.83 -4.11 -40.21
C ASP A 491 -17.76 -3.69 -39.18
N LEU A 492 -17.07 -4.67 -38.59
CA LEU A 492 -15.99 -4.41 -37.67
C LEU A 492 -14.84 -3.62 -38.32
N VAL A 493 -14.43 -4.06 -39.51
CA VAL A 493 -13.39 -3.38 -40.30
C VAL A 493 -13.81 -1.94 -40.65
N ALA A 494 -15.08 -1.72 -41.00
CA ALA A 494 -15.63 -0.41 -41.27
C ALA A 494 -15.64 0.47 -40.02
N ALA A 495 -16.02 -0.07 -38.86
CA ALA A 495 -16.03 0.64 -37.59
C ALA A 495 -14.62 1.08 -37.17
N ILE A 496 -13.60 0.22 -37.34
CA ILE A 496 -12.21 0.60 -37.07
C ILE A 496 -11.74 1.69 -38.03
N LYS A 497 -12.10 1.60 -39.32
CA LYS A 497 -11.74 2.62 -40.34
C LYS A 497 -12.43 3.96 -40.08
N SER A 498 -13.63 3.97 -39.48
CA SER A 498 -14.31 5.20 -39.09
C SER A 498 -13.64 5.92 -37.91
N GLY A 499 -12.66 5.30 -37.28
CA GLY A 499 -11.87 5.88 -36.19
C GLY A 499 -12.37 5.54 -34.79
N ILE A 500 -13.26 4.57 -34.60
CA ILE A 500 -13.68 4.13 -33.28
C ILE A 500 -12.52 3.36 -32.63
N PRO A 501 -12.02 3.77 -31.45
CA PRO A 501 -10.99 3.05 -30.71
C PRO A 501 -11.46 1.63 -30.41
N THR A 502 -10.69 0.62 -30.83
CA THR A 502 -11.14 -0.78 -30.71
C THR A 502 -10.07 -1.63 -30.02
N ALA A 503 -10.46 -2.31 -28.93
CA ALA A 503 -9.65 -3.31 -28.27
C ALA A 503 -10.01 -4.71 -28.81
N ILE A 504 -9.03 -5.43 -29.33
CA ILE A 504 -9.21 -6.73 -29.97
C ILE A 504 -8.46 -7.79 -29.15
N PHE A 505 -9.18 -8.83 -28.76
CA PHE A 505 -8.64 -9.98 -28.05
C PHE A 505 -8.87 -11.24 -28.89
N GLU A 506 -7.80 -11.86 -29.35
CA GLU A 506 -7.83 -13.08 -30.15
C GLU A 506 -6.97 -14.14 -29.46
N ASP A 507 -7.57 -15.28 -29.15
CA ASP A 507 -6.86 -16.48 -28.67
C ASP A 507 -6.85 -17.53 -29.76
N PRO A 508 -5.68 -17.84 -30.34
CA PRO A 508 -5.56 -18.85 -31.38
C PRO A 508 -6.02 -20.25 -30.93
N LEU A 509 -5.96 -20.53 -29.62
CA LEU A 509 -6.29 -21.84 -29.06
C LEU A 509 -6.96 -21.70 -27.68
N PRO A 510 -8.25 -21.32 -27.61
CA PRO A 510 -8.96 -21.13 -26.36
C PRO A 510 -9.16 -22.45 -25.61
N LEU A 511 -8.27 -22.71 -24.65
CA LEU A 511 -8.22 -23.98 -23.91
C LEU A 511 -9.20 -24.02 -22.72
N ILE A 512 -9.53 -22.87 -22.16
CA ILE A 512 -10.33 -22.76 -20.93
C ILE A 512 -11.83 -22.83 -21.26
N GLN A 513 -12.26 -22.25 -22.37
CA GLN A 513 -13.65 -22.24 -22.82
C GLN A 513 -13.84 -23.16 -24.02
N GLY A 514 -14.22 -24.40 -23.78
CA GLY A 514 -14.41 -25.43 -24.82
C GLY A 514 -15.56 -25.16 -25.82
N SER A 515 -16.36 -24.08 -25.61
CA SER A 515 -17.42 -23.66 -26.53
C SER A 515 -16.93 -22.72 -27.61
N VAL A 516 -15.84 -21.99 -27.37
CA VAL A 516 -15.26 -21.02 -28.29
C VAL A 516 -14.26 -21.72 -29.20
N THR A 517 -14.34 -21.46 -30.50
CA THR A 517 -13.40 -22.07 -31.47
C THR A 517 -12.14 -21.22 -31.63
N GLY A 518 -10.99 -21.88 -31.76
CA GLY A 518 -9.73 -21.21 -32.04
C GLY A 518 -9.69 -20.56 -33.41
N THR A 519 -8.72 -19.65 -33.64
CA THR A 519 -8.59 -18.86 -34.87
C THR A 519 -8.64 -19.72 -36.14
N TYR A 520 -7.96 -20.86 -36.12
CA TYR A 520 -7.83 -21.78 -37.28
C TYR A 520 -8.82 -22.96 -37.26
N GLU A 521 -9.64 -23.11 -36.20
CA GLU A 521 -10.64 -24.14 -36.13
C GLU A 521 -11.91 -23.73 -36.89
N PRO A 522 -12.62 -24.64 -37.59
CA PRO A 522 -13.92 -24.37 -38.16
C PRO A 522 -14.92 -24.04 -37.04
N ARG A 523 -15.86 -23.12 -37.31
CA ARG A 523 -16.89 -22.73 -36.36
C ARG A 523 -17.73 -23.96 -35.93
N ARG A 524 -18.04 -24.05 -34.65
CA ARG A 524 -18.85 -25.14 -34.12
C ARG A 524 -20.34 -24.80 -34.23
N ASN A 525 -21.16 -25.78 -34.59
CA ASN A 525 -22.59 -25.58 -34.62
C ASN A 525 -23.18 -25.83 -33.21
N ASN A 526 -23.37 -24.77 -32.44
CA ASN A 526 -23.88 -24.85 -31.06
C ASN A 526 -25.40 -25.19 -30.98
N ASN A 527 -26.13 -25.14 -32.12
CA ASN A 527 -27.58 -25.33 -32.17
C ASN A 527 -28.03 -26.73 -32.62
N SER A 528 -27.11 -27.60 -32.96
CA SER A 528 -27.49 -28.97 -33.40
C SER A 528 -27.24 -29.95 -32.27
N GLY A 529 -28.32 -30.59 -31.78
CA GLY A 529 -28.21 -31.86 -31.09
C GLY A 529 -27.48 -32.91 -31.98
N PRO A 530 -27.05 -34.03 -31.41
CA PRO A 530 -26.15 -35.01 -32.09
C PRO A 530 -26.61 -35.53 -33.45
N ASP A 531 -27.85 -35.27 -33.89
CA ASP A 531 -28.47 -35.85 -35.07
C ASP A 531 -28.95 -34.88 -36.17
N GLN A 532 -28.70 -33.56 -36.07
CA GLN A 532 -29.05 -32.60 -37.11
C GLN A 532 -27.80 -32.10 -37.83
N GLY A 533 -27.51 -32.67 -38.99
CA GLY A 533 -26.41 -32.31 -39.89
C GLY A 533 -26.60 -30.97 -40.62
N GLY A 534 -26.63 -29.89 -39.87
CA GLY A 534 -26.50 -28.55 -40.44
C GLY A 534 -25.02 -28.17 -40.54
N SER A 535 -24.56 -27.69 -41.69
CA SER A 535 -23.22 -27.13 -41.85
C SER A 535 -23.04 -25.96 -40.88
N ALA A 536 -21.92 -25.94 -40.16
CA ALA A 536 -21.55 -24.77 -39.32
C ALA A 536 -21.45 -23.53 -40.20
N PRO A 537 -21.87 -22.35 -39.72
CA PRO A 537 -21.71 -21.10 -40.48
C PRO A 537 -20.22 -20.86 -40.74
N GLU A 538 -19.92 -20.38 -41.96
CA GLU A 538 -18.53 -20.07 -42.35
C GLU A 538 -17.97 -18.90 -41.53
N LYS A 539 -16.67 -18.98 -41.23
CA LYS A 539 -15.92 -17.86 -40.65
C LYS A 539 -15.68 -16.78 -41.68
N GLY A 540 -15.71 -15.54 -41.24
CA GLY A 540 -15.33 -14.39 -42.05
C GLY A 540 -13.83 -14.34 -42.37
N ASP A 541 -13.48 -13.58 -43.39
CA ASP A 541 -12.09 -13.40 -43.81
C ASP A 541 -11.33 -12.52 -42.79
N LEU A 542 -10.64 -13.16 -41.88
CA LEU A 542 -9.85 -12.54 -40.83
C LEU A 542 -8.64 -11.75 -41.39
N LYS A 543 -8.20 -12.09 -42.62
CA LYS A 543 -7.08 -11.41 -43.28
C LYS A 543 -7.36 -9.92 -43.50
N LYS A 544 -8.63 -9.57 -43.78
CA LYS A 544 -9.07 -8.15 -43.91
C LYS A 544 -8.76 -7.34 -42.65
N LEU A 545 -8.95 -7.95 -41.46
CA LEU A 545 -8.68 -7.32 -40.17
C LEU A 545 -7.16 -7.20 -39.91
N TRP A 546 -6.40 -8.29 -40.18
CA TRP A 546 -4.95 -8.30 -39.99
C TRP A 546 -4.22 -7.34 -40.93
N ASP A 547 -4.64 -7.28 -42.19
CA ASP A 547 -4.07 -6.33 -43.15
C ASP A 547 -4.35 -4.88 -42.75
N LEU A 548 -5.52 -4.58 -42.21
CA LEU A 548 -5.85 -3.25 -41.67
C LEU A 548 -4.96 -2.88 -40.48
N LEU A 549 -4.74 -3.83 -39.57
CA LEU A 549 -3.96 -3.63 -38.35
C LEU A 549 -2.44 -3.73 -38.60
N GLN A 550 -2.02 -4.07 -39.83
CA GLN A 550 -0.62 -4.35 -40.22
C GLN A 550 0.03 -5.43 -39.33
N VAL A 551 -0.76 -6.39 -38.85
CA VAL A 551 -0.30 -7.50 -38.03
C VAL A 551 -0.01 -8.69 -38.92
N ASN A 552 1.20 -9.21 -38.87
CA ASN A 552 1.63 -10.38 -39.61
C ASN A 552 1.93 -11.53 -38.65
N PHE A 553 1.09 -12.57 -38.69
CA PHE A 553 1.29 -13.79 -37.92
C PHE A 553 2.17 -14.77 -38.69
N ASN A 554 3.49 -14.58 -38.66
CA ASN A 554 4.47 -15.46 -39.28
C ASN A 554 4.83 -16.70 -38.46
N LEU A 555 4.06 -17.05 -37.43
CA LEU A 555 4.38 -18.22 -36.60
C LEU A 555 3.67 -19.47 -37.14
N ASP A 556 4.46 -20.46 -37.54
CA ASP A 556 3.97 -21.79 -37.88
C ASP A 556 3.14 -22.32 -36.68
N PRO A 557 1.86 -22.69 -36.88
CA PRO A 557 1.02 -23.26 -35.83
C PRO A 557 1.63 -24.48 -35.15
N PHE A 558 2.45 -25.25 -35.86
CA PHE A 558 3.15 -26.41 -35.31
C PHE A 558 4.25 -26.02 -34.34
N GLU A 559 5.07 -25.01 -34.66
CA GLU A 559 6.15 -24.54 -33.81
C GLU A 559 5.60 -23.96 -32.49
N ARG A 560 4.49 -23.24 -32.58
CA ARG A 560 3.76 -22.73 -31.39
C ARG A 560 3.21 -23.85 -30.53
N LEU A 561 2.60 -24.84 -31.15
CA LEU A 561 2.00 -25.95 -30.42
C LEU A 561 3.06 -26.79 -29.70
N GLU A 562 4.19 -27.05 -30.36
CA GLU A 562 5.34 -27.75 -29.77
C GLU A 562 5.91 -27.00 -28.57
N LYS A 563 5.99 -25.66 -28.65
CA LYS A 563 6.40 -24.82 -27.54
C LYS A 563 5.43 -24.88 -26.37
N ILE A 564 4.11 -24.76 -26.62
CA ILE A 564 3.05 -24.88 -25.60
C ILE A 564 3.09 -26.26 -24.94
N GLN A 565 3.24 -27.34 -25.70
CA GLN A 565 3.34 -28.71 -25.15
C GLN A 565 4.57 -28.87 -24.26
N THR A 566 5.69 -28.28 -24.67
CA THR A 566 6.93 -28.29 -23.89
C THR A 566 6.76 -27.53 -22.58
N GLU A 567 6.16 -26.35 -22.62
CA GLU A 567 5.89 -25.54 -21.44
C GLU A 567 4.89 -26.21 -20.47
N LEU A 568 3.79 -26.77 -20.98
CA LEU A 568 2.80 -27.52 -20.18
C LEU A 568 3.43 -28.76 -19.53
N SER A 569 4.29 -29.47 -20.26
CA SER A 569 4.99 -30.64 -19.75
C SER A 569 5.99 -30.29 -18.65
N SER A 570 6.73 -29.19 -18.82
CA SER A 570 7.64 -28.66 -17.81
C SER A 570 6.89 -28.17 -16.56
N LEU A 571 5.76 -27.49 -16.75
CA LEU A 571 4.88 -27.07 -15.67
C LEU A 571 4.36 -28.27 -14.88
N LYS A 572 3.90 -29.32 -15.57
CA LYS A 572 3.46 -30.56 -14.93
C LYS A 572 4.57 -31.24 -14.14
N GLN A 573 5.76 -31.29 -14.68
CA GLN A 573 6.92 -31.87 -14.01
C GLN A 573 7.28 -31.09 -12.74
N ASN A 574 7.33 -29.76 -12.83
CA ASN A 574 7.61 -28.87 -11.70
C ASN A 574 6.50 -28.96 -10.64
N ALA A 575 5.24 -28.90 -11.06
CA ALA A 575 4.09 -29.05 -10.16
C ALA A 575 4.08 -30.43 -9.47
N THR A 576 4.41 -31.49 -10.19
CA THR A 576 4.51 -32.83 -9.60
C THR A 576 5.61 -32.88 -8.53
N ARG A 577 6.74 -32.21 -8.77
CA ARG A 577 7.87 -32.17 -7.82
C ARG A 577 7.52 -31.41 -6.54
N THR A 578 6.80 -30.29 -6.65
CA THR A 578 6.51 -29.37 -5.53
C THR A 578 5.18 -29.69 -4.83
N LEU A 579 4.13 -30.04 -5.58
CA LEU A 579 2.76 -30.15 -5.08
C LEU A 579 2.26 -31.60 -4.91
N ALA A 580 3.00 -32.61 -5.41
CA ALA A 580 2.58 -34.01 -5.26
C ALA A 580 2.34 -34.43 -3.79
N PRO A 581 3.13 -33.99 -2.80
CA PRO A 581 2.87 -34.33 -1.40
C PRO A 581 1.54 -33.74 -0.88
N ALA A 582 1.04 -32.69 -1.49
CA ALA A 582 -0.18 -32.00 -1.11
C ALA A 582 -1.44 -32.53 -1.84
N ARG A 583 -1.27 -33.31 -2.92
CA ARG A 583 -2.37 -33.80 -3.79
C ARG A 583 -3.47 -34.58 -3.06
N GLY A 584 -3.10 -35.30 -2.00
CA GLY A 584 -4.07 -36.07 -1.19
C GLY A 584 -4.66 -35.29 -0.01
N ARG A 585 -4.15 -34.10 0.28
CA ARG A 585 -4.57 -33.27 1.42
C ARG A 585 -5.47 -32.10 1.03
N PHE A 586 -5.34 -31.62 -0.20
CA PHE A 586 -6.06 -30.43 -0.70
C PHE A 586 -6.76 -30.78 -2.01
N PRO A 587 -8.10 -30.72 -2.07
CA PRO A 587 -8.89 -31.03 -3.28
C PRO A 587 -8.51 -30.13 -4.47
N GLU A 588 -8.17 -28.86 -4.22
CA GLU A 588 -7.80 -27.89 -5.24
C GLU A 588 -6.53 -28.30 -6.01
N VAL A 589 -5.56 -28.90 -5.30
CA VAL A 589 -4.34 -29.44 -5.93
C VAL A 589 -4.69 -30.61 -6.84
N GLY A 590 -5.66 -31.45 -6.44
CA GLY A 590 -6.19 -32.51 -7.28
C GLY A 590 -6.84 -31.98 -8.55
N THR A 591 -7.67 -30.94 -8.42
CA THR A 591 -8.36 -30.26 -9.54
C THR A 591 -7.35 -29.59 -10.47
N PHE A 592 -6.32 -28.93 -9.93
CA PHE A 592 -5.23 -28.33 -10.72
C PHE A 592 -4.54 -29.37 -11.62
N PHE A 593 -4.16 -30.54 -11.07
CA PHE A 593 -3.54 -31.61 -11.86
C PHE A 593 -4.47 -32.16 -12.91
N LEU A 594 -5.76 -32.32 -12.61
CA LEU A 594 -6.76 -32.78 -13.56
C LEU A 594 -6.91 -31.79 -14.73
N ASN A 595 -6.97 -30.50 -14.43
CA ASN A 595 -7.05 -29.46 -15.45
C ASN A 595 -5.78 -29.41 -16.31
N LEU A 596 -4.61 -29.57 -15.71
CA LEU A 596 -3.34 -29.59 -16.42
C LEU A 596 -3.24 -30.84 -17.35
N ASP A 597 -3.70 -31.99 -16.89
CA ASP A 597 -3.76 -33.20 -17.71
C ASP A 597 -4.74 -33.05 -18.88
N ASN A 598 -5.89 -32.40 -18.66
CA ASN A 598 -6.86 -32.08 -19.70
C ASN A 598 -6.29 -31.10 -20.74
N LEU A 599 -5.51 -30.09 -20.32
CA LEU A 599 -4.86 -29.16 -21.23
C LEU A 599 -3.81 -29.85 -22.10
N ILE A 600 -2.97 -30.70 -21.51
CA ILE A 600 -1.97 -31.47 -22.26
C ILE A 600 -2.65 -32.41 -23.28
N LYS A 601 -3.76 -33.09 -22.88
CA LYS A 601 -4.54 -33.95 -23.76
C LYS A 601 -5.14 -33.15 -24.92
N LYS A 602 -5.76 -31.99 -24.66
CA LYS A 602 -6.32 -31.12 -25.69
C LYS A 602 -5.23 -30.62 -26.67
N ALA A 603 -4.06 -30.23 -26.18
CA ALA A 603 -2.95 -29.81 -27.02
C ALA A 603 -2.50 -30.95 -27.96
N SER A 604 -2.45 -32.21 -27.48
CA SER A 604 -2.11 -33.38 -28.28
C SER A 604 -3.21 -33.73 -29.30
N GLU A 605 -4.48 -33.61 -28.93
CA GLU A 605 -5.61 -33.80 -29.85
C GLU A 605 -5.61 -32.76 -30.97
N TYR A 606 -5.25 -31.51 -30.64
CA TYR A 606 -5.14 -30.42 -31.62
C TYR A 606 -3.98 -30.67 -32.60
N GLU A 607 -2.82 -31.10 -32.10
CA GLU A 607 -1.70 -31.50 -32.95
C GLU A 607 -2.09 -32.62 -33.93
N ALA A 608 -2.82 -33.63 -33.44
CA ALA A 608 -3.30 -34.71 -34.29
C ALA A 608 -4.26 -34.24 -35.40
N ARG A 609 -5.12 -33.24 -35.06
CA ARG A 609 -6.03 -32.62 -36.05
C ARG A 609 -5.28 -31.77 -37.06
N LEU A 610 -4.30 -30.99 -36.63
CA LEU A 610 -3.44 -30.22 -37.55
C LEU A 610 -2.71 -31.16 -38.50
N LYS A 611 -2.15 -32.27 -38.01
CA LYS A 611 -1.46 -33.26 -38.83
C LYS A 611 -2.42 -33.98 -39.80
N SER A 612 -3.67 -34.26 -39.41
CA SER A 612 -4.67 -34.88 -40.28
C SER A 612 -5.19 -33.94 -41.38
N ASN A 613 -5.19 -32.66 -41.13
CA ASN A 613 -5.58 -31.62 -42.10
C ASN A 613 -4.39 -31.10 -42.96
N SER A 614 -3.20 -31.65 -42.77
CA SER A 614 -1.99 -31.27 -43.54
C SER A 614 -2.00 -31.64 -45.02
N SER A 615 -3.13 -32.22 -45.54
CA SER A 615 -3.38 -32.31 -46.99
C SER A 615 -3.89 -30.98 -47.61
N LEU A 616 -4.19 -29.98 -46.78
CA LEU A 616 -4.46 -28.60 -47.20
C LEU A 616 -3.12 -27.95 -47.55
N SER A 617 -2.96 -27.47 -48.79
CA SER A 617 -1.74 -26.84 -49.24
C SER A 617 -1.43 -25.60 -48.42
N GLN A 618 -0.14 -25.21 -48.34
CA GLN A 618 0.35 -24.01 -47.66
C GLN A 618 -0.42 -22.73 -48.11
N ASN A 619 -1.09 -22.77 -49.24
CA ASN A 619 -1.95 -21.71 -49.78
C ASN A 619 -3.30 -21.64 -49.11
N ASP A 620 -3.83 -22.73 -48.55
CA ASP A 620 -5.10 -22.77 -47.84
C ASP A 620 -4.99 -22.22 -46.39
N TRP A 621 -3.77 -22.13 -45.87
CA TRP A 621 -3.48 -21.50 -44.59
C TRP A 621 -3.32 -19.95 -44.66
N ASN A 622 -3.19 -19.41 -45.89
CA ASN A 622 -3.06 -18.00 -46.19
C ASN A 622 -4.37 -17.39 -46.72
N SER A 623 -5.43 -18.18 -46.84
CA SER A 623 -6.78 -17.76 -47.23
C SER A 623 -7.73 -17.77 -45.97
#